data_6505125b2894645ffd94437a3c299050
#
_entry.id   6505125b2894645ffd94437a3c299050
#
_cell.length_a   1.000
_cell.length_b   1.000
_cell.length_c   1.000
_cell.angle_alpha   90.00
_cell.angle_beta   90.00
_cell.angle_gamma   90.00
#
_symmetry.space_group_name_H-M   'P 1'
#
loop_
_entity.id
_entity.type
_entity.pdbx_description
1 polymer ?
#
loop_
_entity_poly.entity_id
_entity_poly.type
_entity_poly.pdbx_seq_one_letter_code
_entity_poly.pdbx_strand_id
1 'polypeptide(L)'
;NDLARKQGMPLVICVALGTSFGGHNGDSLLADILDIYATVRNRCVVVGTGNEAARRHHYFNRFTDAQDMRTAEIRVGEGTQSFAVELWSTLPNIVMVSVTSPSGERTGMIPIRLGYLFDFLFTFERTTITVEYRLLQENNDAQLVFIRFQNAVPGIWKIDIKPAMQTTGDFHIWLPMEELSLIHI
;
A
#
# COMPACT_ATOMS: atom_id res chain seq x y z
N ASN A 1 -4.90 -21.28 23.08
CA ASN A 1 -3.59 -21.46 23.67
C ASN A 1 -3.66 -22.11 25.05
N ASP A 2 -4.42 -21.56 25.99
CA ASP A 2 -4.54 -22.09 27.34
C ASP A 2 -5.16 -23.49 27.43
N LEU A 3 -6.12 -23.77 26.55
CA LEU A 3 -6.75 -25.09 26.47
C LEU A 3 -5.73 -26.16 26.02
N ALA A 4 -5.01 -25.88 24.92
CA ALA A 4 -3.98 -26.80 24.42
C ALA A 4 -2.89 -27.06 25.46
N ARG A 5 -2.45 -26.00 26.17
CA ARG A 5 -1.47 -26.13 27.25
C ARG A 5 -2.00 -26.97 28.42
N LYS A 6 -3.26 -26.77 28.84
CA LYS A 6 -3.90 -27.56 29.92
C LYS A 6 -4.04 -29.03 29.56
N GLN A 7 -4.23 -29.33 28.29
CA GLN A 7 -4.39 -30.70 27.78
C GLN A 7 -3.09 -31.34 27.28
N GLY A 8 -1.95 -30.62 27.34
CA GLY A 8 -0.66 -31.12 26.85
C GLY A 8 -0.62 -31.39 25.35
N MET A 9 -1.51 -30.74 24.57
CA MET A 9 -1.61 -30.94 23.12
C MET A 9 -0.83 -29.88 22.33
N PRO A 10 -0.33 -30.24 21.12
CA PRO A 10 0.21 -29.23 20.21
C PRO A 10 -0.89 -28.31 19.71
N LEU A 11 -0.52 -27.08 19.33
CA LEU A 11 -1.41 -26.08 18.79
C LEU A 11 -0.99 -25.71 17.38
N VAL A 12 -1.93 -25.82 16.43
CA VAL A 12 -1.78 -25.28 15.08
C VAL A 12 -2.73 -24.10 14.93
N ILE A 13 -2.17 -22.95 14.54
CA ILE A 13 -2.91 -21.74 14.24
C ILE A 13 -2.94 -21.58 12.72
N CYS A 14 -4.13 -21.58 12.14
CA CYS A 14 -4.30 -21.31 10.71
C CYS A 14 -4.87 -19.91 10.54
N VAL A 15 -4.14 -19.05 9.82
CA VAL A 15 -4.57 -17.70 9.47
C VAL A 15 -4.97 -17.70 8.00
N ALA A 16 -6.25 -17.94 7.74
CA ALA A 16 -6.84 -18.00 6.40
C ALA A 16 -7.43 -16.62 6.02
N LEU A 17 -6.69 -15.56 6.26
CA LEU A 17 -7.05 -14.17 5.97
C LEU A 17 -5.94 -13.57 5.10
N GLY A 18 -6.33 -12.70 4.18
CA GLY A 18 -5.41 -11.96 3.33
C GLY A 18 -5.68 -10.46 3.40
N THR A 19 -4.65 -9.68 3.23
CA THR A 19 -4.71 -8.24 3.02
C THR A 19 -3.55 -7.84 2.12
N SER A 20 -3.79 -6.82 1.28
CA SER A 20 -2.70 -6.16 0.53
C SER A 20 -2.19 -4.91 1.24
N PHE A 21 -2.70 -4.62 2.44
CA PHE A 21 -2.22 -3.50 3.27
C PHE A 21 -1.08 -3.91 4.20
N GLY A 22 -0.22 -2.94 4.49
CA GLY A 22 0.89 -3.08 5.42
C GLY A 22 2.24 -3.30 4.74
N GLY A 23 3.30 -3.34 5.54
CA GLY A 23 4.65 -3.64 5.05
C GLY A 23 4.76 -5.08 4.55
N HIS A 24 5.38 -5.26 3.38
CA HIS A 24 5.51 -6.55 2.71
C HIS A 24 6.89 -7.19 2.90
N ASN A 25 7.66 -6.72 3.86
CA ASN A 25 9.01 -7.19 4.22
C ASN A 25 9.04 -8.09 5.46
N GLY A 26 7.88 -8.38 6.04
CA GLY A 26 7.78 -9.21 7.25
C GLY A 26 7.94 -8.45 8.58
N ASP A 27 8.11 -7.15 8.55
CA ASP A 27 8.38 -6.31 9.74
C ASP A 27 7.09 -5.67 10.31
N SER A 28 5.94 -6.29 10.13
CA SER A 28 4.70 -5.81 10.72
C SER A 28 4.52 -6.35 12.14
N LEU A 29 3.84 -5.59 13.00
CA LEU A 29 3.50 -6.05 14.35
C LEU A 29 2.79 -7.42 14.34
N LEU A 30 1.98 -7.69 13.32
CA LEU A 30 1.32 -8.99 13.18
C LEU A 30 2.33 -10.09 12.87
N ALA A 31 3.30 -9.83 11.98
CA ALA A 31 4.36 -10.79 11.65
C ALA A 31 5.20 -11.11 12.91
N ASP A 32 5.61 -10.09 13.66
CA ASP A 32 6.36 -10.26 14.92
C ASP A 32 5.59 -11.11 15.93
N ILE A 33 4.30 -10.87 16.09
CA ILE A 33 3.46 -11.66 16.99
C ILE A 33 3.38 -13.11 16.52
N LEU A 34 3.22 -13.37 15.23
CA LEU A 34 3.17 -14.72 14.68
C LEU A 34 4.51 -15.44 14.84
N ASP A 35 5.61 -14.75 14.64
CA ASP A 35 6.96 -15.28 14.85
C ASP A 35 7.20 -15.65 16.33
N ILE A 36 6.85 -14.77 17.27
CA ILE A 36 6.91 -15.07 18.69
C ILE A 36 6.09 -16.31 19.03
N TYR A 37 4.90 -16.45 18.45
CA TYR A 37 4.08 -17.65 18.67
C TYR A 37 4.70 -18.92 18.08
N ALA A 38 5.33 -18.81 16.90
CA ALA A 38 5.96 -19.94 16.22
C ALA A 38 7.23 -20.46 16.90
N THR A 39 7.95 -19.60 17.64
CA THR A 39 9.15 -20.01 18.38
C THR A 39 8.86 -20.91 19.59
N VAL A 40 7.62 -20.93 20.06
CA VAL A 40 7.25 -21.75 21.22
C VAL A 40 7.06 -23.22 20.83
N ARG A 41 7.73 -24.13 21.55
CA ARG A 41 7.64 -25.57 21.31
C ARG A 41 6.16 -26.06 21.27
N ASN A 42 5.88 -27.00 20.39
CA ASN A 42 4.55 -27.57 20.13
C ASN A 42 3.53 -26.58 19.56
N ARG A 43 4.03 -25.53 18.88
CA ARG A 43 3.19 -24.58 18.14
C ARG A 43 3.60 -24.54 16.68
N CYS A 44 2.62 -24.35 15.81
CA CYS A 44 2.82 -24.12 14.40
C CYS A 44 1.85 -23.03 13.95
N VAL A 45 2.34 -22.10 13.13
CA VAL A 45 1.51 -21.08 12.49
C VAL A 45 1.55 -21.33 10.98
N VAL A 46 0.38 -21.40 10.37
CA VAL A 46 0.20 -21.55 8.93
C VAL A 46 -0.57 -20.36 8.41
N VAL A 47 0.01 -19.65 7.47
CA VAL A 47 -0.56 -18.43 6.87
C VAL A 47 -0.85 -18.68 5.40
N GLY A 48 -2.02 -18.25 4.93
CA GLY A 48 -2.36 -18.27 3.51
C GLY A 48 -1.58 -17.19 2.75
N THR A 49 -1.15 -17.51 1.53
CA THR A 49 -0.42 -16.57 0.65
C THR A 49 -1.35 -15.68 -0.18
N GLY A 50 -2.67 -15.82 0.01
CA GLY A 50 -3.69 -15.12 -0.78
C GLY A 50 -4.01 -15.80 -2.11
N ASN A 51 -4.99 -15.27 -2.81
CA ASN A 51 -5.50 -15.77 -4.08
C ASN A 51 -5.61 -14.68 -5.17
N GLU A 52 -4.93 -13.55 -4.97
CA GLU A 52 -5.05 -12.34 -5.77
C GLU A 52 -4.05 -12.25 -6.94
N ALA A 53 -3.25 -13.29 -7.21
CA ALA A 53 -2.11 -13.26 -8.12
C ALA A 53 -2.42 -12.74 -9.55
N ALA A 54 -3.62 -12.96 -10.06
CA ALA A 54 -4.02 -12.54 -11.41
C ALA A 54 -4.74 -11.17 -11.44
N ARG A 55 -4.96 -10.53 -10.30
CA ARG A 55 -5.83 -9.34 -10.19
C ARG A 55 -5.11 -8.01 -10.37
N ARG A 56 -3.77 -8.02 -10.51
CA ARG A 56 -2.95 -6.83 -10.72
C ARG A 56 -3.11 -5.79 -9.61
N HIS A 57 -3.09 -6.24 -8.35
CA HIS A 57 -3.17 -5.36 -7.18
C HIS A 57 -1.81 -4.84 -6.73
N HIS A 58 -0.73 -5.22 -7.40
CA HIS A 58 0.63 -4.80 -7.10
C HIS A 58 1.30 -4.21 -8.35
N TYR A 59 1.93 -3.06 -8.17
CA TYR A 59 2.81 -2.42 -9.15
C TYR A 59 4.19 -2.21 -8.52
N PHE A 60 5.22 -2.60 -9.25
CA PHE A 60 6.62 -2.41 -8.88
C PHE A 60 7.32 -1.57 -9.94
N ASN A 61 8.11 -0.61 -9.51
CA ASN A 61 9.02 0.09 -10.42
C ASN A 61 10.27 0.59 -9.66
N ARG A 62 11.26 1.05 -10.44
CA ARG A 62 12.53 1.57 -9.95
C ARG A 62 12.86 2.89 -10.63
N PHE A 63 13.37 3.84 -9.85
CA PHE A 63 13.98 5.04 -10.38
C PHE A 63 15.45 4.78 -10.72
N THR A 64 15.84 5.17 -11.91
CA THR A 64 17.22 5.06 -12.41
C THR A 64 17.92 6.40 -12.39
N ASP A 65 17.16 7.50 -12.29
CA ASP A 65 17.66 8.88 -12.25
C ASP A 65 16.83 9.72 -11.28
N ALA A 66 17.44 10.74 -10.70
CA ALA A 66 16.78 11.70 -9.80
C ALA A 66 15.71 12.57 -10.50
N GLN A 67 15.79 12.72 -11.81
CA GLN A 67 14.79 13.43 -12.61
C GLN A 67 13.67 12.51 -13.12
N ASP A 68 13.79 11.22 -12.83
CA ASP A 68 12.86 10.21 -13.30
C ASP A 68 11.45 10.45 -12.70
N MET A 69 10.45 10.22 -13.52
CA MET A 69 9.06 10.26 -13.10
C MET A 69 8.37 9.00 -13.62
N ARG A 70 7.69 8.30 -12.77
CA ARG A 70 6.91 7.11 -13.12
C ARG A 70 5.44 7.38 -12.92
N THR A 71 4.63 6.87 -13.82
CA THR A 71 3.17 6.97 -13.72
C THR A 71 2.59 5.59 -13.53
N ALA A 72 1.79 5.43 -12.48
CA ALA A 72 0.96 4.26 -12.27
C ALA A 72 -0.49 4.60 -12.63
N GLU A 73 -1.12 3.80 -13.48
CA GLU A 73 -2.53 3.94 -13.81
C GLU A 73 -3.37 2.95 -13.00
N ILE A 74 -4.41 3.47 -12.36
CA ILE A 74 -5.37 2.69 -11.58
C ILE A 74 -6.71 2.73 -12.33
N ARG A 75 -7.18 1.56 -12.72
CA ARG A 75 -8.55 1.42 -13.21
C ARG A 75 -9.48 1.26 -12.04
N VAL A 76 -10.44 2.17 -11.91
CA VAL A 76 -11.54 2.11 -10.94
C VAL A 76 -12.76 1.57 -11.66
N GLY A 77 -13.32 0.47 -11.17
CA GLY A 77 -14.52 -0.17 -11.70
C GLY A 77 -15.80 0.52 -11.26
N GLU A 78 -16.90 0.16 -11.90
CA GLU A 78 -18.23 0.62 -11.49
C GLU A 78 -18.58 0.05 -10.10
N GLY A 79 -19.23 0.86 -9.27
CA GLY A 79 -19.61 0.47 -7.90
C GLY A 79 -18.55 0.71 -6.83
N THR A 80 -17.32 1.04 -7.21
CA THR A 80 -16.27 1.41 -6.25
C THR A 80 -16.53 2.82 -5.72
N GLN A 81 -16.86 2.93 -4.43
CA GLN A 81 -17.15 4.24 -3.83
C GLN A 81 -15.94 4.84 -3.12
N SER A 82 -15.22 4.03 -2.37
CA SER A 82 -14.07 4.46 -1.57
C SER A 82 -13.04 3.37 -1.49
N PHE A 83 -11.77 3.75 -1.61
CA PHE A 83 -10.64 2.83 -1.49
C PHE A 83 -9.40 3.60 -1.02
N ALA A 84 -8.37 2.86 -0.69
CA ALA A 84 -7.07 3.43 -0.40
C ALA A 84 -5.99 2.75 -1.26
N VAL A 85 -4.92 3.48 -1.47
CA VAL A 85 -3.71 3.03 -2.16
C VAL A 85 -2.54 3.19 -1.20
N GLU A 86 -1.74 2.17 -1.06
CA GLU A 86 -0.48 2.24 -0.33
C GLU A 86 0.69 2.24 -1.31
N LEU A 87 1.51 3.28 -1.26
CA LEU A 87 2.78 3.34 -1.96
C LEU A 87 3.90 3.25 -0.93
N TRP A 88 4.76 2.28 -1.12
CA TRP A 88 5.89 1.98 -0.24
C TRP A 88 7.22 2.19 -0.96
N SER A 89 8.16 2.89 -0.32
CA SER A 89 9.54 3.00 -0.79
C SER A 89 10.49 2.81 0.40
N THR A 90 11.61 2.14 0.15
CA THR A 90 12.62 1.88 1.19
C THR A 90 13.53 3.09 1.35
N LEU A 91 13.76 3.53 2.58
CA LEU A 91 14.70 4.62 2.86
C LEU A 91 16.13 4.27 2.41
N PRO A 92 16.91 5.22 1.95
CA PRO A 92 16.68 6.67 1.93
C PRO A 92 15.86 7.18 0.74
N ASN A 93 15.30 6.31 -0.10
CA ASN A 93 14.49 6.70 -1.23
C ASN A 93 13.12 7.21 -0.76
N ILE A 94 12.92 8.53 -0.77
CA ILE A 94 11.65 9.19 -0.48
C ILE A 94 11.04 9.73 -1.77
N VAL A 95 9.73 9.56 -1.90
CA VAL A 95 8.98 9.94 -3.10
C VAL A 95 7.90 10.96 -2.82
N MET A 96 7.61 11.78 -3.81
CA MET A 96 6.44 12.66 -3.88
C MET A 96 5.47 12.12 -4.92
N VAL A 97 4.19 12.42 -4.74
CA VAL A 97 3.13 11.99 -5.66
C VAL A 97 2.31 13.17 -6.17
N SER A 98 1.70 12.97 -7.33
CA SER A 98 0.63 13.79 -7.88
C SER A 98 -0.47 12.87 -8.37
N VAL A 99 -1.73 13.26 -8.21
CA VAL A 99 -2.87 12.47 -8.66
C VAL A 99 -3.60 13.20 -9.78
N THR A 100 -3.94 12.47 -10.81
CA THR A 100 -4.71 12.97 -11.97
C THR A 100 -6.00 12.16 -12.10
N SER A 101 -7.12 12.85 -12.21
CA SER A 101 -8.44 12.25 -12.39
C SER A 101 -8.69 11.78 -13.83
N PRO A 102 -9.74 10.98 -14.08
CA PRO A 102 -10.15 10.59 -15.43
C PRO A 102 -10.44 11.76 -16.37
N SER A 103 -10.93 12.91 -15.86
CA SER A 103 -11.16 14.13 -16.65
C SER A 103 -9.90 14.94 -16.93
N GLY A 104 -8.78 14.61 -16.26
CA GLY A 104 -7.50 15.30 -16.39
C GLY A 104 -7.25 16.39 -15.36
N GLU A 105 -8.12 16.56 -14.37
CA GLU A 105 -7.86 17.45 -13.23
C GLU A 105 -6.70 16.89 -12.38
N ARG A 106 -5.82 17.76 -11.84
CA ARG A 106 -4.58 17.35 -11.17
C ARG A 106 -4.38 18.05 -9.83
N THR A 107 -3.82 17.33 -8.86
CA THR A 107 -3.39 17.93 -7.59
C THR A 107 -2.13 18.78 -7.72
N GLY A 108 -1.35 18.60 -8.78
CA GLY A 108 0.06 18.98 -8.80
C GLY A 108 0.91 18.08 -7.90
N MET A 109 2.22 18.28 -7.88
CA MET A 109 3.14 17.50 -7.05
C MET A 109 2.95 17.90 -5.57
N ILE A 110 2.58 16.93 -4.74
CA ILE A 110 2.25 17.15 -3.32
C ILE A 110 3.54 17.11 -2.52
N PRO A 111 3.89 18.17 -1.77
CA PRO A 111 5.12 18.20 -0.98
C PRO A 111 5.06 17.23 0.20
N ILE A 112 6.20 16.63 0.54
CA ILE A 112 6.29 15.75 1.72
C ILE A 112 6.20 16.59 2.99
N ARG A 113 5.17 16.31 3.79
CA ARG A 113 4.97 16.92 5.10
C ARG A 113 4.41 15.90 6.07
N LEU A 114 5.26 15.43 6.96
CA LEU A 114 4.89 14.40 7.93
C LEU A 114 3.84 14.91 8.91
N GLY A 115 2.87 14.05 9.24
CA GLY A 115 1.79 14.37 10.18
C GLY A 115 0.76 15.35 9.63
N TYR A 116 0.78 15.61 8.32
CA TYR A 116 -0.19 16.48 7.66
C TYR A 116 -1.04 15.68 6.65
N LEU A 117 -2.33 15.95 6.61
CA LEU A 117 -3.28 15.40 5.64
C LEU A 117 -3.53 16.45 4.56
N PHE A 118 -3.26 16.08 3.31
CA PHE A 118 -3.57 16.91 2.15
C PHE A 118 -4.88 16.45 1.54
N ASP A 119 -5.90 17.28 1.61
CA ASP A 119 -7.21 17.01 1.03
C ASP A 119 -7.40 17.78 -0.27
N PHE A 120 -7.83 17.07 -1.31
CA PHE A 120 -8.10 17.61 -2.64
C PHE A 120 -9.51 17.18 -3.07
N LEU A 121 -10.30 18.15 -3.49
CA LEU A 121 -11.59 17.90 -4.12
C LEU A 121 -11.44 18.03 -5.63
N PHE A 122 -11.62 16.94 -6.34
CA PHE A 122 -11.73 16.91 -7.80
C PHE A 122 -13.15 17.34 -8.19
N THR A 123 -13.23 18.50 -8.82
CA THR A 123 -14.50 19.21 -9.01
C THR A 123 -15.45 18.46 -9.98
N PHE A 124 -14.89 17.94 -11.07
CA PHE A 124 -15.68 17.24 -12.08
C PHE A 124 -16.17 15.88 -11.60
N GLU A 125 -15.31 15.13 -10.93
CA GLU A 125 -15.61 13.81 -10.39
C GLU A 125 -16.36 13.87 -9.06
N ARG A 126 -16.33 14.99 -8.35
CA ARG A 126 -16.79 15.11 -6.95
C ARG A 126 -16.15 14.09 -6.02
N THR A 127 -14.93 13.71 -6.36
CA THR A 127 -14.10 12.77 -5.60
C THR A 127 -13.17 13.55 -4.68
N THR A 128 -13.14 13.17 -3.42
CA THR A 128 -12.16 13.70 -2.46
C THR A 128 -11.00 12.72 -2.34
N ILE A 129 -9.77 13.26 -2.43
CA ILE A 129 -8.55 12.48 -2.21
C ILE A 129 -7.82 13.07 -1.03
N THR A 130 -7.48 12.22 -0.06
CA THR A 130 -6.61 12.55 1.07
C THR A 130 -5.27 11.87 0.89
N VAL A 131 -4.17 12.63 0.95
CA VAL A 131 -2.80 12.10 0.86
C VAL A 131 -2.07 12.35 2.17
N GLU A 132 -1.45 11.30 2.70
CA GLU A 132 -0.64 11.33 3.92
C GLU A 132 0.72 10.69 3.67
N TYR A 133 1.78 11.36 4.14
CA TYR A 133 3.14 10.83 4.14
C TYR A 133 3.54 10.37 5.54
N ARG A 134 4.01 9.15 5.65
CA ARG A 134 4.51 8.57 6.90
C ARG A 134 5.93 8.04 6.68
N LEU A 135 6.80 8.26 7.66
CA LEU A 135 8.10 7.57 7.75
C LEU A 135 7.99 6.56 8.89
N LEU A 136 8.16 5.30 8.55
CA LEU A 136 8.11 4.20 9.49
C LEU A 136 9.55 3.78 9.80
N GLN A 137 10.07 4.21 10.95
CA GLN A 137 11.46 3.96 11.37
C GLN A 137 11.59 2.71 12.27
N GLU A 138 10.51 2.32 12.93
CA GLU A 138 10.50 1.11 13.75
C GLU A 138 10.18 -0.10 12.87
N ASN A 139 11.17 -0.96 12.68
CA ASN A 139 11.14 -2.23 11.96
C ASN A 139 11.05 -2.15 10.41
N ASN A 140 10.88 -0.99 9.79
CA ASN A 140 10.55 -0.98 8.36
C ASN A 140 11.41 -0.04 7.51
N ASP A 141 12.14 0.91 8.08
CA ASP A 141 12.95 1.91 7.36
C ASP A 141 12.34 2.29 6.00
N ALA A 142 11.05 2.61 6.00
CA ALA A 142 10.27 2.82 4.80
C ALA A 142 9.44 4.11 4.86
N GLN A 143 9.20 4.69 3.71
CA GLN A 143 8.16 5.69 3.52
C GLN A 143 6.88 4.98 3.06
N LEU A 144 5.77 5.30 3.71
CA LEU A 144 4.43 5.01 3.26
C LEU A 144 3.77 6.31 2.76
N VAL A 145 3.31 6.32 1.52
CA VAL A 145 2.38 7.31 1.01
C VAL A 145 1.00 6.66 0.97
N PHE A 146 0.12 7.11 1.86
CA PHE A 146 -1.25 6.62 1.96
C PHE A 146 -2.19 7.56 1.23
N ILE A 147 -2.88 7.06 0.21
CA ILE A 147 -3.78 7.84 -0.64
C ILE A 147 -5.18 7.26 -0.50
N ARG A 148 -6.09 8.03 0.09
CA ARG A 148 -7.49 7.63 0.25
C ARG A 148 -8.35 8.33 -0.77
N PHE A 149 -9.18 7.57 -1.46
CA PHE A 149 -10.21 8.03 -2.38
C PHE A 149 -11.58 7.90 -1.72
N GLN A 150 -12.39 8.94 -1.80
CA GLN A 150 -13.77 8.98 -1.33
C GLN A 150 -14.68 9.44 -2.46
N ASN A 151 -15.79 8.74 -2.67
CA ASN A 151 -16.70 8.95 -3.79
C ASN A 151 -16.00 8.88 -5.15
N ALA A 152 -15.14 7.88 -5.31
CA ALA A 152 -14.39 7.69 -6.55
C ALA A 152 -15.33 7.38 -7.71
N VAL A 153 -15.08 8.02 -8.86
CA VAL A 153 -15.79 7.68 -10.10
C VAL A 153 -15.03 6.63 -10.90
N PRO A 154 -15.72 5.79 -11.66
CA PRO A 154 -15.10 4.84 -12.57
C PRO A 154 -14.24 5.55 -13.61
N GLY A 155 -13.15 4.90 -14.00
CA GLY A 155 -12.24 5.43 -15.00
C GLY A 155 -10.77 5.13 -14.67
N ILE A 156 -9.88 5.78 -15.40
CA ILE A 156 -8.44 5.65 -15.21
C ILE A 156 -7.92 6.85 -14.43
N TRP A 157 -7.52 6.59 -13.19
CA TRP A 157 -6.80 7.52 -12.34
C TRP A 157 -5.31 7.31 -12.51
N LYS A 158 -4.52 8.38 -12.45
CA LYS A 158 -3.06 8.32 -12.58
C LYS A 158 -2.40 8.83 -11.32
N ILE A 159 -1.37 8.13 -10.89
CA ILE A 159 -0.48 8.58 -9.84
C ILE A 159 0.90 8.77 -10.47
N ASP A 160 1.33 10.02 -10.55
CA ASP A 160 2.71 10.33 -10.94
C ASP A 160 3.58 10.29 -9.68
N ILE A 161 4.69 9.58 -9.76
CA ILE A 161 5.62 9.36 -8.66
C ILE A 161 6.99 9.90 -9.05
N LYS A 162 7.57 10.72 -8.19
CA LYS A 162 8.87 11.33 -8.41
C LYS A 162 9.75 11.20 -7.16
N PRO A 163 11.07 10.90 -7.31
CA PRO A 163 12.00 10.98 -6.19
C PRO A 163 12.02 12.40 -5.59
N ALA A 164 11.99 12.50 -4.27
CA ALA A 164 12.09 13.78 -3.57
C ALA A 164 13.54 14.28 -3.42
N MET A 165 14.46 13.34 -3.46
CA MET A 165 15.91 13.58 -3.41
C MET A 165 16.58 12.96 -4.62
N GLN A 166 17.87 13.25 -4.82
CA GLN A 166 18.67 12.63 -5.88
C GLN A 166 19.02 11.17 -5.52
N THR A 167 17.99 10.36 -5.32
CA THR A 167 18.13 8.94 -4.98
C THR A 167 17.53 8.08 -6.07
N THR A 168 18.20 6.99 -6.35
CA THR A 168 17.64 5.88 -7.12
C THR A 168 17.11 4.83 -6.14
N GLY A 169 16.01 4.18 -6.45
CA GLY A 169 15.46 3.16 -5.57
C GLY A 169 14.13 2.62 -6.04
N ASP A 170 13.68 1.62 -5.35
CA ASP A 170 12.47 0.89 -5.68
C ASP A 170 11.27 1.47 -4.96
N PHE A 171 10.11 1.31 -5.58
CA PHE A 171 8.83 1.54 -4.92
C PHE A 171 7.79 0.54 -5.37
N HIS A 172 6.84 0.31 -4.48
CA HIS A 172 5.73 -0.62 -4.66
C HIS A 172 4.41 0.11 -4.44
N ILE A 173 3.40 -0.21 -5.23
CA ILE A 173 2.03 0.25 -5.02
C ILE A 173 1.14 -0.95 -4.81
N TRP A 174 0.30 -0.90 -3.78
CA TRP A 174 -0.63 -1.96 -3.43
C TRP A 174 -2.07 -1.44 -3.41
N LEU A 175 -2.96 -2.23 -3.99
CA LEU A 175 -4.42 -2.02 -4.00
C LEU A 175 -5.10 -3.11 -3.17
N PRO A 176 -6.09 -2.76 -2.34
CA PRO A 176 -6.72 -3.73 -1.43
C PRO A 176 -7.96 -4.42 -1.99
N MET A 177 -8.54 -3.94 -3.08
CA MET A 177 -9.90 -4.32 -3.52
C MET A 177 -9.94 -4.94 -4.91
N GLU A 178 -10.94 -5.80 -5.13
CA GLU A 178 -11.12 -6.57 -6.36
C GLU A 178 -11.54 -5.72 -7.58
N GLU A 179 -12.29 -4.64 -7.36
CA GLU A 179 -12.79 -3.74 -8.43
C GLU A 179 -11.72 -2.77 -8.95
N LEU A 180 -10.51 -2.84 -8.38
CA LEU A 180 -9.37 -2.03 -8.77
C LEU A 180 -8.37 -2.88 -9.54
N SER A 181 -7.68 -2.27 -10.48
CA SER A 181 -6.51 -2.89 -11.11
C SER A 181 -5.48 -1.87 -11.52
N LEU A 182 -4.21 -2.21 -11.32
CA LEU A 182 -3.08 -1.45 -11.83
C LEU A 182 -2.84 -1.80 -13.29
N ILE A 183 -2.70 -0.77 -14.11
CA ILE A 183 -2.33 -0.90 -15.52
C ILE A 183 -0.84 -0.59 -15.59
N HIS A 184 -0.07 -1.60 -15.99
CA HIS A 184 1.36 -1.39 -16.28
C HIS A 184 1.49 -0.66 -17.60
N ILE A 185 2.14 0.49 -17.60
CA ILE A 185 2.58 1.22 -18.78
C ILE A 185 4.10 1.08 -18.88
#